data_fa7bb79e3480416d5cd2da4df3516886
#
_entry.id   fa7bb79e3480416d5cd2da4df3516886
#
_cell.length_a   1.000
_cell.length_b   1.000
_cell.length_c   1.000
_cell.angle_alpha   90.00
_cell.angle_beta   90.00
_cell.angle_gamma   90.00
#
_symmetry.space_group_name_H-M   'P 1'
#
loop_
_entity.id
_entity.type
_entity.pdbx_description
1 polymer ?
#
loop_
_entity_poly.entity_id
_entity_poly.type
_entity_poly.pdbx_seq_one_letter_code
_entity_poly.pdbx_strand_id
1 'polypeptide(L)'
;MSSPQKLRYAMVGGGHGAFIGAVHRKAMALDGQFELVAGALSSSPERARASGAELGLADDRNHGSWQDLLADELRRPAHERIDLVSIVTPNHVHHPVALAFVQAGFHVVCDKPLVHTRAQADELVAAVKKAGTVFGVTYNYTGYPMVREARHLVHSGVLGQLRKITVEYNQGWLATAVEEGGANKQADWRLDPARSGSAGTLGDIGSHAENLAATVTGQHPAWVCADLTTFGAGRQLDDDAQLLLRYDSGARGFIVASQVAAGLENDLRLQVSGTLGTITWRQEEPNQLVHSPVDGPRRILTRGSPWLCESARRAGRIPAGHPEAFIEAFANIYLGVAADIRARAAGRAADPLAADYPRVEDGAEGVRFIEKVVESAASERKWTALADSVGPNG
;
A
#
# COMPACT_ATOMS: atom_id res chain seq x y z
N MET A 1 0.55 -15.87 30.63
CA MET A 1 0.54 -16.47 29.28
C MET A 1 1.86 -16.12 28.61
N SER A 2 2.63 -17.06 28.07
CA SER A 2 3.83 -16.78 27.33
C SER A 2 3.47 -15.93 26.10
N SER A 3 4.24 -14.89 25.81
CA SER A 3 4.06 -14.11 24.57
C SER A 3 4.14 -15.06 23.37
N PRO A 4 3.29 -14.85 22.34
CA PRO A 4 3.34 -15.70 21.16
C PRO A 4 4.73 -15.61 20.51
N GLN A 5 5.22 -16.71 19.97
CA GLN A 5 6.49 -16.76 19.26
C GLN A 5 6.51 -15.70 18.16
N LYS A 6 7.60 -14.96 18.05
CA LYS A 6 7.77 -13.97 16.97
C LYS A 6 7.83 -14.68 15.62
N LEU A 7 7.22 -14.07 14.62
CA LEU A 7 7.38 -14.49 13.24
C LEU A 7 8.75 -14.03 12.73
N ARG A 8 9.50 -14.97 12.17
CA ARG A 8 10.81 -14.69 11.57
C ARG A 8 10.62 -14.16 10.17
N TYR A 9 11.27 -13.06 9.83
CA TYR A 9 11.18 -12.53 8.48
C TYR A 9 12.54 -12.26 7.85
N ALA A 10 12.56 -12.35 6.52
CA ALA A 10 13.63 -11.81 5.71
C ALA A 10 13.19 -10.52 5.03
N MET A 11 14.16 -9.68 4.65
CA MET A 11 13.92 -8.48 3.86
C MET A 11 14.70 -8.53 2.55
N VAL A 12 14.02 -8.22 1.44
CA VAL A 12 14.64 -8.05 0.11
C VAL A 12 14.58 -6.57 -0.27
N GLY A 13 15.75 -5.96 -0.48
CA GLY A 13 15.87 -4.50 -0.61
C GLY A 13 15.92 -3.78 0.73
N GLY A 14 15.79 -2.47 0.72
CA GLY A 14 15.63 -1.68 1.96
C GLY A 14 16.90 -1.52 2.82
N GLY A 15 18.10 -1.77 2.29
CA GLY A 15 19.36 -1.59 2.99
C GLY A 15 19.76 -0.12 3.19
N HIS A 16 21.05 0.11 3.39
CA HIS A 16 21.62 1.44 3.70
C HIS A 16 21.13 2.54 2.74
N GLY A 17 20.63 3.64 3.29
CA GLY A 17 20.11 4.78 2.55
C GLY A 17 18.76 4.58 1.88
N ALA A 18 18.05 3.47 2.13
CA ALA A 18 16.68 3.26 1.69
C ALA A 18 15.68 3.71 2.76
N PHE A 19 14.91 4.77 2.48
CA PHE A 19 13.91 5.32 3.38
C PHE A 19 12.88 4.27 3.80
N ILE A 20 12.24 3.63 2.82
CA ILE A 20 11.09 2.76 3.10
C ILE A 20 11.47 1.48 3.85
N GLY A 21 12.64 0.89 3.60
CA GLY A 21 13.11 -0.27 4.34
C GLY A 21 13.25 -0.03 5.84
N ALA A 22 13.70 1.17 6.23
CA ALA A 22 13.77 1.55 7.64
C ALA A 22 12.37 1.72 8.27
N VAL A 23 11.39 2.23 7.51
CA VAL A 23 9.99 2.34 7.93
C VAL A 23 9.41 0.95 8.21
N HIS A 24 9.57 0.00 7.29
CA HIS A 24 9.08 -1.37 7.45
C HIS A 24 9.69 -2.04 8.70
N ARG A 25 11.03 -1.96 8.86
CA ARG A 25 11.68 -2.54 10.04
C ARG A 25 11.19 -1.94 11.36
N LYS A 26 11.01 -0.62 11.42
CA LYS A 26 10.45 0.06 12.61
C LYS A 26 9.02 -0.39 12.89
N ALA A 27 8.18 -0.48 11.87
CA ALA A 27 6.80 -0.93 11.98
C ALA A 27 6.70 -2.38 12.47
N MET A 28 7.52 -3.28 11.92
CA MET A 28 7.55 -4.69 12.34
C MET A 28 8.09 -4.88 13.76
N ALA A 29 9.00 -4.02 14.20
CA ALA A 29 9.56 -4.08 15.55
C ALA A 29 8.60 -3.53 16.62
N LEU A 30 7.70 -2.61 16.26
CA LEU A 30 6.89 -1.80 17.18
C LEU A 30 6.08 -2.64 18.17
N ASP A 31 5.42 -3.70 17.69
CA ASP A 31 4.55 -4.56 18.50
C ASP A 31 5.22 -5.87 18.95
N GLY A 32 6.53 -6.03 18.68
CA GLY A 32 7.30 -7.20 19.08
C GLY A 32 6.83 -8.53 18.47
N GLN A 33 6.08 -8.48 17.35
CA GLN A 33 5.52 -9.67 16.70
C GLN A 33 6.46 -10.32 15.70
N PHE A 34 7.51 -9.60 15.27
CA PHE A 34 8.41 -10.00 14.21
C PHE A 34 9.87 -9.92 14.63
N GLU A 35 10.71 -10.72 13.98
CA GLU A 35 12.15 -10.73 14.14
C GLU A 35 12.83 -10.78 12.75
N LEU A 36 13.68 -9.78 12.45
CA LEU A 36 14.51 -9.80 11.25
C LEU A 36 15.63 -10.81 11.43
N VAL A 37 15.62 -11.88 10.66
CA VAL A 37 16.62 -12.97 10.80
C VAL A 37 17.46 -13.16 9.55
N ALA A 38 17.02 -12.68 8.38
CA ALA A 38 17.74 -12.84 7.12
C ALA A 38 17.53 -11.65 6.20
N GLY A 39 18.38 -11.48 5.18
CA GLY A 39 18.17 -10.41 4.21
C GLY A 39 19.06 -10.50 2.97
N ALA A 40 18.54 -9.90 1.89
CA ALA A 40 19.25 -9.54 0.66
C ALA A 40 18.97 -8.07 0.38
N LEU A 41 19.71 -7.18 1.06
CA LEU A 41 19.27 -5.79 1.30
C LEU A 41 19.66 -4.79 0.22
N SER A 42 20.29 -5.25 -0.87
CA SER A 42 20.68 -4.42 -2.02
C SER A 42 20.84 -5.27 -3.28
N SER A 43 20.79 -4.64 -4.45
CA SER A 43 21.15 -5.27 -5.72
C SER A 43 22.66 -5.45 -5.93
N SER A 44 23.52 -4.72 -5.16
CA SER A 44 24.96 -4.97 -5.08
C SER A 44 25.25 -5.93 -3.94
N PRO A 45 25.89 -7.08 -4.18
CA PRO A 45 26.21 -8.05 -3.14
C PRO A 45 27.03 -7.47 -1.98
N GLU A 46 27.99 -6.60 -2.25
CA GLU A 46 28.83 -5.95 -1.25
C GLU A 46 27.99 -5.03 -0.35
N ARG A 47 27.14 -4.19 -0.95
CA ARG A 47 26.24 -3.30 -0.20
C ARG A 47 25.15 -4.08 0.54
N ALA A 48 24.69 -5.20 -0.01
CA ALA A 48 23.73 -6.07 0.66
C ALA A 48 24.33 -6.62 1.96
N ARG A 49 25.54 -7.19 1.88
CA ARG A 49 26.24 -7.75 3.05
C ARG A 49 26.61 -6.68 4.09
N ALA A 50 27.10 -5.51 3.66
CA ALA A 50 27.37 -4.38 4.54
C ALA A 50 26.10 -3.94 5.29
N SER A 51 24.97 -3.79 4.58
CA SER A 51 23.69 -3.42 5.20
C SER A 51 23.21 -4.48 6.19
N GLY A 52 23.40 -5.77 5.90
CA GLY A 52 23.01 -6.85 6.81
C GLY A 52 23.85 -6.86 8.07
N ALA A 53 25.16 -6.64 7.95
CA ALA A 53 26.07 -6.53 9.09
C ALA A 53 25.70 -5.35 10.00
N GLU A 54 25.37 -4.16 9.41
CA GLU A 54 24.88 -3.00 10.17
C GLU A 54 23.57 -3.30 10.95
N LEU A 55 22.74 -4.19 10.43
CA LEU A 55 21.47 -4.62 11.06
C LEU A 55 21.64 -5.82 12.00
N GLY A 56 22.86 -6.32 12.18
CA GLY A 56 23.18 -7.43 13.08
C GLY A 56 22.73 -8.80 12.55
N LEU A 57 22.56 -8.96 11.23
CA LEU A 57 22.28 -10.28 10.65
C LEU A 57 23.51 -11.20 10.81
N ALA A 58 23.24 -12.45 11.16
CA ALA A 58 24.28 -13.48 11.18
C ALA A 58 24.85 -13.70 9.76
N ASP A 59 26.13 -14.02 9.64
CA ASP A 59 26.83 -14.14 8.36
C ASP A 59 26.18 -15.14 7.41
N ASP A 60 25.68 -16.27 7.94
CA ASP A 60 24.96 -17.32 7.20
C ASP A 60 23.51 -16.95 6.82
N ARG A 61 23.04 -15.77 7.26
CA ARG A 61 21.70 -15.22 6.97
C ARG A 61 21.77 -13.90 6.21
N ASN A 62 22.97 -13.43 5.88
CA ASN A 62 23.23 -12.16 5.21
C ASN A 62 23.64 -12.40 3.76
N HIS A 63 22.69 -12.32 2.83
CA HIS A 63 22.85 -12.77 1.45
C HIS A 63 23.15 -11.61 0.49
N GLY A 64 23.94 -11.91 -0.54
CA GLY A 64 24.27 -10.98 -1.63
C GLY A 64 23.15 -10.80 -2.65
N SER A 65 22.25 -11.80 -2.76
CA SER A 65 21.10 -11.79 -3.67
C SER A 65 19.88 -12.45 -3.04
N TRP A 66 18.68 -12.12 -3.56
CA TRP A 66 17.45 -12.76 -3.12
C TRP A 66 17.36 -14.24 -3.54
N GLN A 67 18.04 -14.60 -4.65
CA GLN A 67 18.14 -15.99 -5.10
C GLN A 67 18.91 -16.84 -4.09
N ASP A 68 20.05 -16.33 -3.61
CA ASP A 68 20.84 -17.01 -2.57
C ASP A 68 20.05 -17.13 -1.25
N LEU A 69 19.33 -16.06 -0.87
CA LEU A 69 18.44 -16.06 0.29
C LEU A 69 17.38 -17.16 0.18
N LEU A 70 16.65 -17.24 -0.94
CA LEU A 70 15.62 -18.25 -1.16
C LEU A 70 16.21 -19.65 -1.16
N ALA A 71 17.32 -19.87 -1.86
CA ALA A 71 17.99 -21.16 -1.93
C ALA A 71 18.48 -21.63 -0.56
N ASP A 72 18.95 -20.71 0.28
CA ASP A 72 19.36 -21.01 1.64
C ASP A 72 18.17 -21.39 2.51
N GLU A 73 17.10 -20.59 2.50
CA GLU A 73 15.89 -20.86 3.26
C GLU A 73 15.26 -22.23 2.92
N LEU A 74 15.30 -22.63 1.65
CA LEU A 74 14.79 -23.96 1.22
C LEU A 74 15.63 -25.13 1.75
N ARG A 75 16.93 -24.93 2.00
CA ARG A 75 17.82 -25.96 2.57
C ARG A 75 17.68 -26.10 4.08
N ARG A 76 17.24 -25.04 4.78
CA ARG A 76 17.11 -25.04 6.23
C ARG A 76 15.98 -25.97 6.70
N PRO A 77 16.13 -26.55 7.90
CA PRO A 77 15.02 -27.24 8.56
C PRO A 77 13.80 -26.31 8.70
N ALA A 78 12.59 -26.86 8.55
CA ALA A 78 11.36 -26.05 8.55
C ALA A 78 11.21 -25.12 9.78
N HIS A 79 11.66 -25.58 10.95
CA HIS A 79 11.60 -24.81 12.19
C HIS A 79 12.62 -23.66 12.28
N GLU A 80 13.59 -23.60 11.36
CA GLU A 80 14.59 -22.52 11.26
C GLU A 80 14.33 -21.54 10.13
N ARG A 81 13.41 -21.88 9.21
CA ARG A 81 13.06 -21.02 8.06
C ARG A 81 12.42 -19.73 8.51
N ILE A 82 12.44 -18.74 7.62
CA ILE A 82 11.59 -17.57 7.75
C ILE A 82 10.12 -17.95 7.61
N ASP A 83 9.23 -17.19 8.26
CA ASP A 83 7.79 -17.30 8.10
C ASP A 83 7.32 -16.43 6.93
N LEU A 84 7.97 -15.28 6.71
CA LEU A 84 7.61 -14.37 5.62
C LEU A 84 8.81 -13.60 5.05
N VAL A 85 8.67 -13.12 3.82
CA VAL A 85 9.58 -12.14 3.22
C VAL A 85 8.89 -10.78 3.06
N SER A 86 9.61 -9.70 3.42
CA SER A 86 9.20 -8.31 3.14
C SER A 86 10.00 -7.79 1.94
N ILE A 87 9.29 -7.41 0.86
CA ILE A 87 9.87 -6.96 -0.40
C ILE A 87 9.71 -5.45 -0.50
N VAL A 88 10.84 -4.73 -0.48
CA VAL A 88 10.91 -3.26 -0.46
C VAL A 88 11.93 -2.75 -1.48
N THR A 89 11.84 -3.30 -2.67
CA THR A 89 12.70 -3.02 -3.83
C THR A 89 12.06 -1.99 -4.76
N PRO A 90 12.76 -1.49 -5.80
CA PRO A 90 12.10 -0.85 -6.94
C PRO A 90 11.08 -1.78 -7.61
N ASN A 91 10.03 -1.21 -8.22
CA ASN A 91 8.84 -1.92 -8.70
C ASN A 91 9.13 -3.09 -9.64
N HIS A 92 10.10 -2.95 -10.56
CA HIS A 92 10.44 -4.01 -11.53
C HIS A 92 10.95 -5.31 -10.91
N VAL A 93 11.37 -5.27 -9.64
CA VAL A 93 11.88 -6.43 -8.90
C VAL A 93 10.76 -7.15 -8.12
N HIS A 94 9.61 -6.51 -7.89
CA HIS A 94 8.52 -7.06 -7.09
C HIS A 94 8.05 -8.41 -7.62
N HIS A 95 7.70 -8.49 -8.91
CA HIS A 95 7.13 -9.71 -9.51
C HIS A 95 8.04 -10.94 -9.38
N PRO A 96 9.29 -10.94 -9.89
CA PRO A 96 10.13 -12.14 -9.85
C PRO A 96 10.44 -12.60 -8.43
N VAL A 97 10.63 -11.66 -7.48
CA VAL A 97 10.87 -12.01 -6.08
C VAL A 97 9.62 -12.58 -5.43
N ALA A 98 8.50 -11.86 -5.52
CA ALA A 98 7.24 -12.28 -4.90
C ALA A 98 6.78 -13.64 -5.42
N LEU A 99 6.82 -13.84 -6.73
CA LEU A 99 6.41 -15.10 -7.36
C LEU A 99 7.27 -16.27 -6.86
N ALA A 100 8.60 -16.10 -6.81
CA ALA A 100 9.51 -17.16 -6.38
C ALA A 100 9.27 -17.56 -4.92
N PHE A 101 9.10 -16.59 -4.00
CA PHE A 101 8.84 -16.88 -2.60
C PHE A 101 7.45 -17.49 -2.38
N VAL A 102 6.41 -17.01 -3.08
CA VAL A 102 5.06 -17.59 -3.04
C VAL A 102 5.07 -19.03 -3.53
N GLN A 103 5.71 -19.31 -4.66
CA GLN A 103 5.83 -20.68 -5.21
C GLN A 103 6.60 -21.63 -4.30
N ALA A 104 7.53 -21.11 -3.52
CA ALA A 104 8.27 -21.85 -2.50
C ALA A 104 7.50 -22.03 -1.17
N GLY A 105 6.27 -21.47 -1.07
CA GLY A 105 5.40 -21.61 0.10
C GLY A 105 5.62 -20.59 1.22
N PHE A 106 6.41 -19.55 1.00
CA PHE A 106 6.62 -18.48 1.99
C PHE A 106 5.50 -17.45 1.92
N HIS A 107 5.15 -16.88 3.08
CA HIS A 107 4.29 -15.70 3.14
C HIS A 107 5.04 -14.45 2.66
N VAL A 108 4.31 -13.48 2.10
CA VAL A 108 4.92 -12.29 1.50
C VAL A 108 4.22 -11.02 1.98
N VAL A 109 4.99 -9.98 2.22
CA VAL A 109 4.54 -8.59 2.23
C VAL A 109 5.34 -7.84 1.18
N CYS A 110 4.65 -7.21 0.24
CA CYS A 110 5.27 -6.49 -0.87
C CYS A 110 4.85 -5.01 -0.86
N ASP A 111 5.79 -4.14 -1.24
CA ASP A 111 5.48 -2.73 -1.47
C ASP A 111 4.54 -2.55 -2.68
N LYS A 112 3.93 -1.39 -2.75
CA LYS A 112 3.09 -0.94 -3.85
C LYS A 112 3.89 -0.09 -4.86
N PRO A 113 3.43 0.01 -6.12
CA PRO A 113 2.44 -0.84 -6.76
C PRO A 113 2.89 -2.31 -6.78
N LEU A 114 1.92 -3.23 -6.73
CA LEU A 114 2.21 -4.66 -6.57
C LEU A 114 3.24 -5.17 -7.59
N VAL A 115 3.00 -4.90 -8.87
CA VAL A 115 3.85 -5.26 -10.02
C VAL A 115 3.65 -4.25 -11.15
N HIS A 116 4.37 -4.44 -12.29
CA HIS A 116 4.33 -3.53 -13.42
C HIS A 116 3.12 -3.70 -14.34
N THR A 117 2.65 -4.95 -14.54
CA THR A 117 1.61 -5.25 -15.52
C THR A 117 0.49 -6.09 -14.92
N ARG A 118 -0.69 -5.97 -15.49
CA ARG A 118 -1.84 -6.78 -15.14
C ARG A 118 -1.56 -8.28 -15.26
N ALA A 119 -0.90 -8.70 -16.33
CA ALA A 119 -0.56 -10.12 -16.52
C ALA A 119 0.30 -10.65 -15.35
N GLN A 120 1.27 -9.88 -14.88
CA GLN A 120 2.07 -10.21 -13.70
C GLN A 120 1.21 -10.24 -12.41
N ALA A 121 0.27 -9.33 -12.28
CA ALA A 121 -0.63 -9.29 -11.13
C ALA A 121 -1.56 -10.51 -11.10
N ASP A 122 -2.16 -10.86 -12.23
CA ASP A 122 -3.04 -12.03 -12.37
C ASP A 122 -2.27 -13.34 -12.10
N GLU A 123 -1.04 -13.46 -12.60
CA GLU A 123 -0.15 -14.60 -12.31
C GLU A 123 0.14 -14.71 -10.81
N LEU A 124 0.43 -13.60 -10.15
CA LEU A 124 0.75 -13.58 -8.74
C LEU A 124 -0.47 -13.92 -7.87
N VAL A 125 -1.65 -13.39 -8.20
CA VAL A 125 -2.92 -13.75 -7.53
C VAL A 125 -3.19 -15.25 -7.65
N ALA A 126 -3.02 -15.82 -8.84
CA ALA A 126 -3.18 -17.26 -9.08
C ALA A 126 -2.16 -18.08 -8.28
N ALA A 127 -0.90 -17.65 -8.22
CA ALA A 127 0.16 -18.32 -7.47
C ALA A 127 -0.13 -18.29 -5.96
N VAL A 128 -0.52 -17.14 -5.40
CA VAL A 128 -0.89 -17.01 -3.97
C VAL A 128 -2.06 -17.93 -3.62
N LYS A 129 -3.09 -17.95 -4.45
CA LYS A 129 -4.25 -18.83 -4.26
C LYS A 129 -3.85 -20.30 -4.30
N LYS A 130 -3.00 -20.70 -5.25
CA LYS A 130 -2.51 -22.09 -5.41
C LYS A 130 -1.64 -22.51 -4.24
N ALA A 131 -0.72 -21.65 -3.81
CA ALA A 131 0.20 -21.94 -2.70
C ALA A 131 -0.50 -21.88 -1.33
N GLY A 132 -1.65 -21.20 -1.22
CA GLY A 132 -2.34 -20.99 0.05
C GLY A 132 -1.56 -20.08 1.01
N THR A 133 -0.66 -19.24 0.50
CA THR A 133 0.16 -18.33 1.30
C THR A 133 -0.61 -17.06 1.68
N VAL A 134 -0.17 -16.38 2.73
CA VAL A 134 -0.61 -15.03 3.06
C VAL A 134 0.19 -14.05 2.23
N PHE A 135 -0.49 -13.08 1.62
CA PHE A 135 0.15 -12.01 0.86
C PHE A 135 -0.45 -10.65 1.23
N GLY A 136 0.37 -9.75 1.76
CA GLY A 136 0.00 -8.38 2.08
C GLY A 136 0.64 -7.38 1.11
N VAL A 137 -0.10 -6.31 0.77
CA VAL A 137 0.41 -5.17 -0.02
C VAL A 137 0.40 -3.93 0.86
N THR A 138 1.48 -3.13 0.86
CA THR A 138 1.63 -2.04 1.81
C THR A 138 0.94 -0.74 1.38
N TYR A 139 -0.35 -0.80 1.10
CA TYR A 139 -1.19 0.39 1.06
C TYR A 139 -1.43 0.92 2.48
N ASN A 140 -0.39 1.48 3.07
CA ASN A 140 -0.31 1.82 4.49
C ASN A 140 -1.39 2.78 5.00
N TYR A 141 -1.95 3.62 4.14
CA TYR A 141 -2.99 4.57 4.56
C TYR A 141 -4.27 3.89 5.04
N THR A 142 -4.52 2.64 4.66
CA THR A 142 -5.63 1.83 5.18
C THR A 142 -5.41 1.36 6.62
N GLY A 143 -4.17 1.41 7.11
CA GLY A 143 -3.80 1.04 8.47
C GLY A 143 -4.11 2.10 9.53
N TYR A 144 -4.46 3.33 9.14
CA TYR A 144 -4.79 4.39 10.10
C TYR A 144 -6.12 4.12 10.82
N PRO A 145 -6.18 4.26 12.16
CA PRO A 145 -7.42 4.08 12.93
C PRO A 145 -8.58 4.91 12.41
N MET A 146 -8.34 6.17 12.03
CA MET A 146 -9.42 7.06 11.58
C MET A 146 -9.89 6.74 10.15
N VAL A 147 -9.08 6.08 9.33
CA VAL A 147 -9.52 5.52 8.04
C VAL A 147 -10.43 4.31 8.26
N ARG A 148 -10.14 3.46 9.25
CA ARG A 148 -11.03 2.36 9.65
C ARG A 148 -12.36 2.87 10.20
N GLU A 149 -12.35 3.97 10.98
CA GLU A 149 -13.57 4.65 11.41
C GLU A 149 -14.34 5.25 10.24
N ALA A 150 -13.67 5.89 9.28
CA ALA A 150 -14.28 6.42 8.07
C ALA A 150 -15.01 5.31 7.28
N ARG A 151 -14.36 4.15 7.09
CA ARG A 151 -14.96 2.95 6.49
C ARG A 151 -16.20 2.51 7.26
N HIS A 152 -16.12 2.43 8.58
CA HIS A 152 -17.26 2.07 9.42
C HIS A 152 -18.44 3.02 9.23
N LEU A 153 -18.21 4.32 9.24
CA LEU A 153 -19.27 5.33 9.07
C LEU A 153 -19.93 5.22 7.68
N VAL A 154 -19.16 4.96 6.64
CA VAL A 154 -19.72 4.74 5.29
C VAL A 154 -20.60 3.48 5.27
N HIS A 155 -20.06 2.35 5.75
CA HIS A 155 -20.75 1.05 5.68
C HIS A 155 -21.93 0.94 6.65
N SER A 156 -21.96 1.71 7.73
CA SER A 156 -23.11 1.80 8.63
C SER A 156 -24.28 2.64 8.08
N GLY A 157 -24.08 3.28 6.90
CA GLY A 157 -25.12 4.03 6.24
C GLY A 157 -25.38 5.43 6.78
N VAL A 158 -24.57 5.93 7.73
CA VAL A 158 -24.78 7.28 8.31
C VAL A 158 -24.60 8.42 7.31
N LEU A 159 -23.95 8.16 6.18
CA LEU A 159 -23.83 9.13 5.08
C LEU A 159 -25.00 9.04 4.08
N GLY A 160 -25.86 8.02 4.20
CA GLY A 160 -26.89 7.71 3.22
C GLY A 160 -26.30 7.22 1.90
N GLN A 161 -27.03 7.44 0.79
CA GLN A 161 -26.54 7.10 -0.55
C GLN A 161 -25.33 7.97 -0.92
N LEU A 162 -24.21 7.34 -1.26
CA LEU A 162 -23.00 8.06 -1.67
C LEU A 162 -23.22 8.82 -2.97
N ARG A 163 -22.78 10.07 -3.02
CA ARG A 163 -22.88 10.96 -4.17
C ARG A 163 -21.52 11.38 -4.71
N LYS A 164 -20.56 11.66 -3.81
CA LYS A 164 -19.27 12.21 -4.18
C LYS A 164 -18.13 11.59 -3.39
N ILE A 165 -17.08 11.16 -4.09
CA ILE A 165 -15.86 10.58 -3.53
C ILE A 165 -14.70 11.38 -4.10
N THR A 166 -13.99 12.11 -3.24
CA THR A 166 -12.89 12.98 -3.66
C THR A 166 -11.63 12.58 -2.89
N VAL A 167 -10.54 12.35 -3.62
CA VAL A 167 -9.22 12.15 -3.04
C VAL A 167 -8.22 13.07 -3.72
N GLU A 168 -7.44 13.75 -2.91
CA GLU A 168 -6.33 14.59 -3.35
C GLU A 168 -5.06 14.09 -2.67
N TYR A 169 -4.00 13.84 -3.43
CA TYR A 169 -2.71 13.49 -2.90
C TYR A 169 -1.63 14.36 -3.55
N ASN A 170 -1.23 15.39 -2.85
CA ASN A 170 -0.31 16.39 -3.35
C ASN A 170 1.00 16.39 -2.58
N GLN A 171 2.10 16.40 -3.31
CA GLN A 171 3.48 16.51 -2.84
C GLN A 171 4.23 17.50 -3.71
N GLY A 172 5.25 18.15 -3.17
CA GLY A 172 6.07 19.12 -3.91
C GLY A 172 7.52 18.69 -4.15
N TRP A 173 7.87 17.42 -3.88
CA TRP A 173 9.26 16.99 -3.91
C TRP A 173 9.88 16.90 -5.32
N LEU A 174 9.05 16.80 -6.37
CA LEU A 174 9.44 16.85 -7.78
C LEU A 174 9.22 18.26 -8.42
N ALA A 175 8.86 19.26 -7.63
CA ALA A 175 8.64 20.62 -8.14
C ALA A 175 9.91 21.26 -8.75
N THR A 176 11.09 20.72 -8.42
CA THR A 176 12.37 21.07 -9.03
C THR A 176 13.02 19.82 -9.63
N ALA A 177 14.03 20.01 -10.48
CA ALA A 177 14.77 18.92 -11.14
C ALA A 177 15.70 18.19 -10.15
N VAL A 178 15.14 17.49 -9.16
CA VAL A 178 15.88 16.78 -8.11
C VAL A 178 16.66 15.57 -8.63
N GLU A 179 16.40 15.14 -9.85
CA GLU A 179 17.14 14.12 -10.59
C GLU A 179 18.45 14.62 -11.16
N GLU A 180 18.62 15.93 -11.36
CA GLU A 180 19.85 16.50 -11.86
C GLU A 180 21.01 16.27 -10.87
N GLY A 181 22.15 15.81 -11.39
CA GLY A 181 23.34 15.51 -10.60
C GLY A 181 23.36 14.13 -9.93
N GLY A 182 22.32 13.28 -10.11
CA GLY A 182 22.33 11.87 -9.67
C GLY A 182 22.36 11.64 -8.16
N ALA A 183 22.14 12.68 -7.35
CA ALA A 183 22.22 12.59 -5.89
C ALA A 183 20.97 11.99 -5.24
N ASN A 184 19.81 12.02 -5.93
CA ASN A 184 18.54 11.57 -5.36
C ASN A 184 18.18 10.14 -5.86
N LYS A 185 18.52 9.14 -5.04
CA LYS A 185 18.19 7.74 -5.34
C LYS A 185 16.69 7.49 -5.59
N GLN A 186 15.81 8.28 -4.98
CA GLN A 186 14.36 8.09 -5.13
C GLN A 186 13.90 8.56 -6.50
N ALA A 187 14.42 9.70 -6.97
CA ALA A 187 14.15 10.20 -8.30
C ALA A 187 14.75 9.29 -9.39
N ASP A 188 15.96 8.78 -9.20
CA ASP A 188 16.70 7.96 -10.15
C ASP A 188 15.90 6.77 -10.70
N TRP A 189 15.20 6.04 -9.84
CA TRP A 189 14.45 4.88 -10.32
C TRP A 189 12.96 5.18 -10.59
N ARG A 190 12.35 6.17 -9.90
CA ARG A 190 10.93 6.51 -10.10
C ARG A 190 10.65 7.19 -11.42
N LEU A 191 11.61 7.94 -11.94
CA LEU A 191 11.50 8.64 -13.22
C LEU A 191 11.92 7.78 -14.41
N ASP A 192 12.43 6.57 -14.18
CA ASP A 192 12.80 5.60 -15.21
C ASP A 192 11.63 4.63 -15.49
N PRO A 193 11.00 4.68 -16.68
CA PRO A 193 9.88 3.79 -17.03
C PRO A 193 10.22 2.29 -16.94
N ALA A 194 11.48 1.90 -17.19
CA ALA A 194 11.91 0.52 -17.10
C ALA A 194 11.89 -0.02 -15.66
N ARG A 195 12.00 0.87 -14.68
CA ARG A 195 12.08 0.53 -13.25
C ARG A 195 10.81 0.86 -12.47
N SER A 196 10.11 1.91 -12.87
CA SER A 196 8.87 2.38 -12.24
C SER A 196 7.62 1.76 -12.83
N GLY A 197 7.60 1.50 -14.14
CA GLY A 197 6.43 1.04 -14.88
C GLY A 197 5.87 2.12 -15.80
N SER A 198 4.61 1.99 -16.21
CA SER A 198 3.97 2.86 -17.21
C SER A 198 3.50 4.22 -16.67
N ALA A 199 3.63 4.48 -15.38
CA ALA A 199 3.17 5.71 -14.74
C ALA A 199 4.15 6.16 -13.64
N GLY A 200 4.30 7.46 -13.48
CA GLY A 200 5.10 8.10 -12.45
C GLY A 200 4.29 8.39 -11.19
N THR A 201 3.81 9.61 -11.05
CA THR A 201 2.99 10.07 -9.91
C THR A 201 1.70 9.27 -9.75
N LEU A 202 1.03 8.95 -10.85
CA LEU A 202 -0.14 8.06 -10.81
C LEU A 202 0.19 6.72 -10.16
N GLY A 203 1.28 6.07 -10.55
CA GLY A 203 1.73 4.79 -10.01
C GLY A 203 2.18 4.88 -8.56
N ASP A 204 2.93 5.95 -8.21
CA ASP A 204 3.48 6.12 -6.87
C ASP A 204 2.42 6.55 -5.85
N ILE A 205 1.65 7.61 -6.12
CA ILE A 205 0.70 8.17 -5.14
C ILE A 205 -0.76 8.10 -5.58
N GLY A 206 -1.07 8.11 -6.88
CA GLY A 206 -2.43 7.94 -7.39
C GLY A 206 -3.03 6.58 -7.05
N SER A 207 -2.22 5.52 -7.03
CA SER A 207 -2.62 4.17 -6.60
C SER A 207 -3.03 4.13 -5.12
N HIS A 208 -2.37 4.89 -4.24
CA HIS A 208 -2.78 5.07 -2.85
C HIS A 208 -4.14 5.78 -2.73
N ALA A 209 -4.34 6.82 -3.56
CA ALA A 209 -5.59 7.59 -3.54
C ALA A 209 -6.80 6.73 -3.93
N GLU A 210 -6.66 5.91 -4.98
CA GLU A 210 -7.69 4.94 -5.39
C GLU A 210 -7.94 3.90 -4.30
N ASN A 211 -6.89 3.26 -3.80
CA ASN A 211 -7.00 2.22 -2.78
C ASN A 211 -7.65 2.75 -1.49
N LEU A 212 -7.32 3.98 -1.08
CA LEU A 212 -7.95 4.63 0.08
C LEU A 212 -9.45 4.84 -0.16
N ALA A 213 -9.83 5.35 -1.34
CA ALA A 213 -11.24 5.52 -1.70
C ALA A 213 -11.98 4.19 -1.71
N ALA A 214 -11.43 3.15 -2.35
CA ALA A 214 -12.00 1.82 -2.42
C ALA A 214 -12.14 1.19 -1.02
N THR A 215 -11.11 1.27 -0.18
CA THR A 215 -11.13 0.75 1.20
C THR A 215 -12.22 1.39 2.04
N VAL A 216 -12.39 2.71 1.95
CA VAL A 216 -13.38 3.43 2.77
C VAL A 216 -14.79 3.24 2.25
N THR A 217 -14.98 3.21 0.93
CA THR A 217 -16.33 3.20 0.32
C THR A 217 -16.82 1.80 -0.05
N GLY A 218 -15.93 0.81 -0.15
CA GLY A 218 -16.25 -0.51 -0.70
C GLY A 218 -16.54 -0.48 -2.20
N GLN A 219 -16.16 0.59 -2.92
CA GLN A 219 -16.49 0.78 -4.32
C GLN A 219 -15.24 1.07 -5.13
N HIS A 220 -15.09 0.36 -6.25
CA HIS A 220 -14.12 0.70 -7.30
C HIS A 220 -14.82 1.50 -8.41
N PRO A 221 -14.13 2.45 -9.06
CA PRO A 221 -14.72 3.19 -10.17
C PRO A 221 -14.93 2.27 -11.37
N ALA A 222 -16.05 2.48 -12.09
CA ALA A 222 -16.40 1.75 -13.30
C ALA A 222 -15.86 2.43 -14.57
N TRP A 223 -15.71 3.77 -14.53
CA TRP A 223 -15.26 4.57 -15.65
C TRP A 223 -14.31 5.67 -15.19
N VAL A 224 -13.30 5.95 -16.01
CA VAL A 224 -12.35 7.04 -15.82
C VAL A 224 -12.26 7.93 -17.05
N CYS A 225 -12.06 9.24 -16.81
CA CYS A 225 -11.56 10.22 -17.76
C CYS A 225 -10.33 10.85 -17.13
N ALA A 226 -9.18 10.65 -17.75
CA ALA A 226 -7.88 10.98 -17.18
C ALA A 226 -7.14 12.04 -18.00
N ASP A 227 -6.45 12.93 -17.27
CA ASP A 227 -5.41 13.81 -17.77
C ASP A 227 -4.12 13.53 -17.00
N LEU A 228 -3.10 13.02 -17.70
CA LEU A 228 -1.75 12.79 -17.16
C LEU A 228 -0.82 13.82 -17.78
N THR A 229 -0.18 14.62 -16.95
CA THR A 229 0.73 15.69 -17.38
C THR A 229 2.14 15.45 -16.84
N THR A 230 3.15 15.83 -17.64
CA THR A 230 4.55 15.87 -17.26
C THR A 230 5.02 17.32 -17.31
N PHE A 231 5.15 17.98 -16.17
CA PHE A 231 5.63 19.37 -16.05
C PHE A 231 7.16 19.45 -16.03
N GLY A 232 7.83 18.45 -15.47
CA GLY A 232 9.28 18.41 -15.35
C GLY A 232 9.95 18.18 -16.70
N ALA A 233 10.82 19.11 -17.11
CA ALA A 233 11.52 19.02 -18.38
C ALA A 233 12.36 17.74 -18.48
N GLY A 234 12.22 16.99 -19.59
CA GLY A 234 12.97 15.75 -19.86
C GLY A 234 12.46 14.51 -19.13
N ARG A 235 11.48 14.60 -18.26
CA ARG A 235 10.81 13.45 -17.64
C ARG A 235 9.97 12.72 -18.67
N GLN A 236 9.91 11.38 -18.53
CA GLN A 236 9.16 10.51 -19.44
C GLN A 236 7.82 10.05 -18.86
N LEU A 237 7.66 10.11 -17.55
CA LEU A 237 6.46 9.71 -16.83
C LEU A 237 5.71 10.93 -16.29
N ASP A 238 4.44 10.74 -15.99
CA ASP A 238 3.60 11.76 -15.39
C ASP A 238 4.14 12.19 -14.02
N ASP A 239 4.07 13.48 -13.73
CA ASP A 239 4.30 14.06 -12.41
C ASP A 239 3.06 14.78 -11.85
N ASP A 240 1.97 14.76 -12.61
CA ASP A 240 0.62 15.22 -12.25
C ASP A 240 -0.44 14.34 -12.91
N ALA A 241 -1.52 14.02 -12.18
CA ALA A 241 -2.64 13.21 -12.64
C ALA A 241 -3.96 13.78 -12.14
N GLN A 242 -4.91 14.01 -13.05
CA GLN A 242 -6.25 14.49 -12.73
C GLN A 242 -7.29 13.55 -13.32
N LEU A 243 -8.14 12.96 -12.48
CA LEU A 243 -9.04 11.89 -12.84
C LEU A 243 -10.48 12.24 -12.47
N LEU A 244 -11.40 12.13 -13.42
CA LEU A 244 -12.83 12.10 -13.19
C LEU A 244 -13.30 10.63 -13.18
N LEU A 245 -14.09 10.25 -12.19
CA LEU A 245 -14.51 8.86 -11.97
C LEU A 245 -16.03 8.73 -11.93
N ARG A 246 -16.53 7.59 -12.42
CA ARG A 246 -17.94 7.18 -12.27
C ARG A 246 -18.00 5.81 -11.62
N TYR A 247 -18.91 5.69 -10.67
CA TYR A 247 -19.17 4.45 -9.94
C TYR A 247 -20.52 3.87 -10.35
N ASP A 248 -20.66 2.54 -10.33
CA ASP A 248 -21.93 1.86 -10.69
C ASP A 248 -23.07 2.23 -9.74
N SER A 249 -22.77 2.60 -8.50
CA SER A 249 -23.73 3.13 -7.53
C SER A 249 -24.38 4.46 -7.95
N GLY A 250 -23.90 5.08 -9.03
CA GLY A 250 -24.28 6.42 -9.45
C GLY A 250 -23.44 7.55 -8.85
N ALA A 251 -22.57 7.26 -7.89
CA ALA A 251 -21.64 8.23 -7.34
C ALA A 251 -20.68 8.77 -8.42
N ARG A 252 -20.12 9.95 -8.16
CA ARG A 252 -19.09 10.58 -8.98
C ARG A 252 -17.85 10.78 -8.15
N GLY A 253 -16.68 10.53 -8.74
CA GLY A 253 -15.40 10.68 -8.07
C GLY A 253 -14.47 11.65 -8.76
N PHE A 254 -13.49 12.04 -8.01
CA PHE A 254 -12.39 12.88 -8.44
C PHE A 254 -11.13 12.47 -7.69
N ILE A 255 -10.05 12.20 -8.42
CA ILE A 255 -8.72 11.97 -7.85
C ILE A 255 -7.77 12.99 -8.48
N VAL A 256 -7.01 13.67 -7.65
CA VAL A 256 -5.82 14.41 -8.03
C VAL A 256 -4.61 13.78 -7.34
N ALA A 257 -3.54 13.55 -8.10
CA ALA A 257 -2.26 13.14 -7.58
C ALA A 257 -1.17 13.99 -8.24
N SER A 258 -0.41 14.72 -7.45
CA SER A 258 0.64 15.62 -7.96
C SER A 258 1.90 15.49 -7.11
N GLN A 259 3.07 15.39 -7.76
CA GLN A 259 4.37 15.46 -7.09
C GLN A 259 5.11 16.78 -7.40
N VAL A 260 4.47 17.66 -8.14
CA VAL A 260 4.97 19.00 -8.49
C VAL A 260 4.23 20.15 -7.81
N ALA A 261 3.37 19.84 -6.84
CA ALA A 261 2.61 20.83 -6.07
C ALA A 261 3.53 21.53 -5.05
N ALA A 262 4.30 22.51 -5.50
CA ALA A 262 5.31 23.20 -4.71
C ALA A 262 4.78 23.73 -3.37
N GLY A 263 5.48 23.41 -2.28
CA GLY A 263 5.11 23.83 -0.93
C GLY A 263 4.19 22.87 -0.17
N LEU A 264 3.70 21.79 -0.83
CA LEU A 264 2.96 20.71 -0.16
C LEU A 264 3.92 19.55 0.16
N GLU A 265 3.75 18.95 1.35
CA GLU A 265 4.67 17.91 1.84
C GLU A 265 4.16 16.51 1.52
N ASN A 266 3.07 16.07 2.18
CA ASN A 266 2.49 14.74 1.98
C ASN A 266 0.95 14.80 2.16
N ASP A 267 0.31 15.71 1.46
CA ASP A 267 -1.08 16.11 1.66
C ASP A 267 -2.04 15.15 0.95
N LEU A 268 -2.28 14.00 1.58
CA LEU A 268 -3.34 13.07 1.18
C LEU A 268 -4.63 13.40 1.93
N ARG A 269 -5.70 13.71 1.18
CA ARG A 269 -7.03 14.05 1.70
C ARG A 269 -8.08 13.14 1.10
N LEU A 270 -9.02 12.68 1.93
CA LEU A 270 -10.21 11.96 1.51
C LEU A 270 -11.45 12.71 1.96
N GLN A 271 -12.40 12.91 1.04
CA GLN A 271 -13.75 13.39 1.35
C GLN A 271 -14.78 12.47 0.70
N VAL A 272 -15.72 11.97 1.49
CA VAL A 272 -16.85 11.17 1.03
C VAL A 272 -18.14 11.85 1.44
N SER A 273 -19.00 12.17 0.47
CA SER A 273 -20.28 12.84 0.68
C SER A 273 -21.42 11.97 0.19
N GLY A 274 -22.41 11.80 1.03
CA GLY A 274 -23.68 11.13 0.72
C GLY A 274 -24.88 12.06 0.87
N THR A 275 -26.07 11.48 0.91
CA THR A 275 -27.33 12.21 1.05
C THR A 275 -27.57 12.74 2.46
N LEU A 276 -26.93 12.12 3.48
CA LEU A 276 -27.16 12.44 4.89
C LEU A 276 -25.94 13.09 5.58
N GLY A 277 -24.81 13.15 4.91
CA GLY A 277 -23.62 13.79 5.51
C GLY A 277 -22.35 13.59 4.70
N THR A 278 -21.27 14.15 5.24
CA THR A 278 -19.91 14.12 4.66
C THR A 278 -18.91 13.74 5.74
N ILE A 279 -17.95 12.90 5.38
CA ILE A 279 -16.74 12.69 6.18
C ILE A 279 -15.54 13.27 5.44
N THR A 280 -14.54 13.76 6.22
CA THR A 280 -13.26 14.24 5.69
C THR A 280 -12.14 13.77 6.59
N TRP A 281 -11.10 13.20 5.98
CA TRP A 281 -9.86 12.80 6.64
C TRP A 281 -8.65 13.36 5.91
N ARG A 282 -7.58 13.67 6.65
CA ARG A 282 -6.32 14.19 6.12
C ARG A 282 -5.14 13.48 6.77
N GLN A 283 -4.19 13.06 5.95
CA GLN A 283 -3.03 12.28 6.39
C GLN A 283 -2.09 13.08 7.31
N GLU A 284 -1.93 14.38 7.08
CA GLU A 284 -1.10 15.24 7.94
C GLU A 284 -1.74 15.57 9.30
N GLU A 285 -3.06 15.26 9.46
CA GLU A 285 -3.80 15.31 10.72
C GLU A 285 -4.47 13.96 11.00
N PRO A 286 -3.73 12.82 10.99
CA PRO A 286 -4.30 11.49 10.82
C PRO A 286 -5.15 11.02 12.00
N ASN A 287 -5.01 11.66 13.17
CA ASN A 287 -5.71 11.30 14.40
C ASN A 287 -7.12 11.91 14.51
N GLN A 288 -7.57 12.61 13.46
CA GLN A 288 -8.88 13.24 13.41
C GLN A 288 -9.66 12.77 12.18
N LEU A 289 -10.98 12.63 12.34
CA LEU A 289 -11.94 12.43 11.28
C LEU A 289 -13.09 13.41 11.48
N VAL A 290 -13.36 14.23 10.48
CA VAL A 290 -14.48 15.17 10.53
C VAL A 290 -15.72 14.51 9.96
N HIS A 291 -16.82 14.50 10.72
CA HIS A 291 -18.13 14.09 10.26
C HIS A 291 -19.10 15.29 10.32
N SER A 292 -19.68 15.63 9.19
CA SER A 292 -20.64 16.73 9.00
C SER A 292 -21.99 16.14 8.56
N PRO A 293 -22.91 15.81 9.49
CA PRO A 293 -24.25 15.36 9.12
C PRO A 293 -25.07 16.52 8.56
N VAL A 294 -26.08 16.22 7.73
CA VAL A 294 -27.04 17.22 7.21
C VAL A 294 -27.82 17.86 8.36
N ASP A 295 -28.34 17.03 9.26
CA ASP A 295 -29.15 17.44 10.38
C ASP A 295 -28.36 17.32 11.70
N GLY A 296 -27.45 18.26 11.94
CA GLY A 296 -26.70 18.26 13.19
C GLY A 296 -25.35 18.99 13.11
N PRO A 297 -24.68 19.13 14.26
CA PRO A 297 -23.41 19.82 14.31
C PRO A 297 -22.29 19.02 13.65
N ARG A 298 -21.34 19.71 13.05
CA ARG A 298 -20.05 19.14 12.64
C ARG A 298 -19.33 18.56 13.87
N ARG A 299 -18.83 17.34 13.74
CA ARG A 299 -18.12 16.60 14.79
C ARG A 299 -16.71 16.29 14.34
N ILE A 300 -15.76 16.37 15.26
CA ILE A 300 -14.39 15.90 15.09
C ILE A 300 -14.27 14.63 15.95
N LEU A 301 -14.12 13.48 15.28
CA LEU A 301 -13.84 12.21 15.92
C LEU A 301 -12.34 12.08 16.06
N THR A 302 -11.86 11.66 17.23
CA THR A 302 -10.43 11.57 17.53
C THR A 302 -10.02 10.15 17.86
N ARG A 303 -8.85 9.75 17.38
CA ARG A 303 -8.24 8.46 17.67
C ARG A 303 -8.16 8.20 19.18
N GLY A 304 -8.39 6.94 19.56
CA GLY A 304 -8.33 6.48 20.96
C GLY A 304 -9.58 6.76 21.76
N SER A 305 -10.62 7.37 21.15
CA SER A 305 -11.91 7.58 21.82
C SER A 305 -12.68 6.26 21.97
N PRO A 306 -13.35 6.01 23.12
CA PRO A 306 -14.02 4.73 23.41
C PRO A 306 -15.27 4.46 22.54
N TRP A 307 -15.84 5.48 21.92
CA TRP A 307 -17.02 5.39 21.05
C TRP A 307 -16.72 5.13 19.58
N LEU A 308 -15.44 5.04 19.18
CA LEU A 308 -15.05 4.61 17.84
C LEU A 308 -15.42 3.13 17.62
N CYS A 309 -15.55 2.73 16.36
CA CYS A 309 -15.77 1.34 16.01
C CYS A 309 -14.63 0.43 16.51
N GLU A 310 -14.91 -0.85 16.64
CA GLU A 310 -13.95 -1.81 17.19
C GLU A 310 -12.65 -1.90 16.35
N SER A 311 -12.77 -1.89 15.00
CA SER A 311 -11.61 -1.90 14.11
C SER A 311 -10.69 -0.70 14.32
N ALA A 312 -11.26 0.51 14.48
CA ALA A 312 -10.50 1.73 14.77
C ALA A 312 -9.84 1.69 16.16
N ARG A 313 -10.56 1.20 17.18
CA ARG A 313 -10.01 1.07 18.54
C ARG A 313 -8.87 0.07 18.62
N ARG A 314 -8.98 -1.08 17.95
CA ARG A 314 -7.94 -2.11 17.91
C ARG A 314 -6.67 -1.65 17.18
N ALA A 315 -6.78 -0.67 16.28
CA ALA A 315 -5.67 -0.14 15.51
C ALA A 315 -4.84 0.93 16.26
N GLY A 316 -5.30 1.41 17.40
CA GLY A 316 -4.57 2.35 18.26
C GLY A 316 -3.86 1.64 19.40
N ARG A 317 -2.70 2.17 19.82
CA ARG A 317 -1.84 1.61 20.87
C ARG A 317 -1.82 2.43 22.14
N ILE A 318 -1.89 3.75 22.00
CA ILE A 318 -1.74 4.69 23.12
C ILE A 318 -3.03 5.50 23.31
N PRO A 319 -3.27 6.09 24.50
CA PRO A 319 -4.50 6.82 24.79
C PRO A 319 -4.76 8.00 23.87
N ALA A 320 -6.00 8.48 23.83
CA ALA A 320 -6.39 9.70 23.11
C ALA A 320 -5.48 10.89 23.51
N GLY A 321 -5.22 11.80 22.56
CA GLY A 321 -4.36 12.96 22.77
C GLY A 321 -2.85 12.71 22.53
N HIS A 322 -2.43 11.46 22.39
CA HIS A 322 -1.05 11.11 22.03
C HIS A 322 -1.00 10.73 20.53
N PRO A 323 -0.24 11.41 19.67
CA PRO A 323 -0.26 11.14 18.23
C PRO A 323 0.27 9.75 17.88
N GLU A 324 -0.45 9.05 16.98
CA GLU A 324 0.03 7.88 16.23
C GLU A 324 -0.13 8.21 14.74
N ALA A 325 0.81 7.76 13.89
CA ALA A 325 0.80 8.14 12.50
C ALA A 325 1.34 7.05 11.56
N PHE A 326 2.33 7.41 10.74
CA PHE A 326 2.78 6.65 9.57
C PHE A 326 3.38 5.27 9.92
N ILE A 327 4.21 5.21 10.97
CA ILE A 327 4.84 3.94 11.40
C ILE A 327 3.79 2.98 11.97
N GLU A 328 2.87 3.49 12.79
CA GLU A 328 1.79 2.72 13.39
C GLU A 328 0.80 2.21 12.34
N ALA A 329 0.55 2.98 11.29
CA ALA A 329 -0.27 2.55 10.17
C ALA A 329 0.36 1.36 9.42
N PHE A 330 1.67 1.41 9.12
CA PHE A 330 2.40 0.25 8.60
C PHE A 330 2.37 -0.94 9.57
N ALA A 331 2.57 -0.69 10.87
CA ALA A 331 2.53 -1.74 11.88
C ALA A 331 1.17 -2.43 11.92
N ASN A 332 0.05 -1.71 11.72
CA ASN A 332 -1.28 -2.28 11.64
C ASN A 332 -1.47 -3.23 10.44
N ILE A 333 -0.86 -2.94 9.29
CA ILE A 333 -0.82 -3.89 8.16
C ILE A 333 -0.09 -5.17 8.57
N TYR A 334 1.09 -5.04 9.16
CA TYR A 334 1.88 -6.19 9.61
C TYR A 334 1.19 -7.00 10.70
N LEU A 335 0.49 -6.37 11.64
CA LEU A 335 -0.33 -7.08 12.63
C LEU A 335 -1.43 -7.89 11.97
N GLY A 336 -2.09 -7.34 10.95
CA GLY A 336 -3.10 -8.03 10.17
C GLY A 336 -2.53 -9.27 9.47
N VAL A 337 -1.37 -9.13 8.83
CA VAL A 337 -0.64 -10.25 8.20
C VAL A 337 -0.25 -11.30 9.23
N ALA A 338 0.29 -10.91 10.39
CA ALA A 338 0.67 -11.84 11.45
C ALA A 338 -0.53 -12.62 11.99
N ALA A 339 -1.67 -11.97 12.15
CA ALA A 339 -2.92 -12.61 12.59
C ALA A 339 -3.38 -13.69 11.60
N ASP A 340 -3.32 -13.40 10.29
CA ASP A 340 -3.70 -14.35 9.23
C ASP A 340 -2.72 -15.52 9.17
N ILE A 341 -1.39 -15.27 9.21
CA ILE A 341 -0.36 -16.34 9.24
C ILE A 341 -0.60 -17.30 10.42
N ARG A 342 -0.81 -16.75 11.62
CA ARG A 342 -1.04 -17.57 12.82
C ARG A 342 -2.35 -18.33 12.78
N ALA A 343 -3.40 -17.74 12.24
CA ALA A 343 -4.69 -18.40 12.08
C ALA A 343 -4.58 -19.61 11.14
N ARG A 344 -3.90 -19.44 10.00
CA ARG A 344 -3.63 -20.50 9.03
C ARG A 344 -2.76 -21.61 9.62
N ALA A 345 -1.68 -21.26 10.33
CA ALA A 345 -0.84 -22.24 11.02
C ALA A 345 -1.63 -23.06 12.06
N ALA A 346 -2.67 -22.47 12.65
CA ALA A 346 -3.58 -23.15 13.58
C ALA A 346 -4.76 -23.84 12.89
N GLY A 347 -4.81 -23.92 11.56
CA GLY A 347 -5.88 -24.56 10.79
C GLY A 347 -7.25 -23.89 10.92
N ARG A 348 -7.32 -22.60 11.20
CA ARG A 348 -8.56 -21.83 11.38
C ARG A 348 -8.61 -20.57 10.52
N ALA A 349 -9.80 -20.05 10.30
CA ALA A 349 -9.96 -18.73 9.68
C ALA A 349 -9.48 -17.64 10.64
N ALA A 350 -8.87 -16.59 10.08
CA ALA A 350 -8.50 -15.40 10.84
C ALA A 350 -9.76 -14.59 11.23
N ASP A 351 -9.70 -13.92 12.39
CA ASP A 351 -10.69 -12.90 12.75
C ASP A 351 -10.59 -11.74 11.73
N PRO A 352 -11.66 -11.40 10.99
CA PRO A 352 -11.62 -10.34 9.98
C PRO A 352 -11.21 -8.97 10.54
N LEU A 353 -11.50 -8.69 11.82
CA LEU A 353 -11.08 -7.45 12.48
C LEU A 353 -9.59 -7.47 12.83
N ALA A 354 -8.99 -8.64 13.01
CA ALA A 354 -7.56 -8.77 13.28
C ALA A 354 -6.75 -8.87 11.97
N ALA A 355 -7.29 -9.54 10.94
CA ALA A 355 -6.63 -9.72 9.62
C ALA A 355 -7.09 -8.65 8.61
N ASP A 356 -7.14 -7.39 9.06
CA ASP A 356 -7.56 -6.23 8.29
C ASP A 356 -6.33 -5.55 7.64
N TYR A 357 -6.01 -6.00 6.43
CA TYR A 357 -4.88 -5.48 5.63
C TYR A 357 -5.14 -5.65 4.14
N PRO A 358 -4.55 -4.82 3.25
CA PRO A 358 -4.67 -5.00 1.80
C PRO A 358 -3.98 -6.29 1.33
N ARG A 359 -4.70 -7.07 0.53
CA ARG A 359 -4.29 -8.38 0.01
C ARG A 359 -3.71 -8.26 -1.40
N VAL A 360 -3.28 -9.38 -1.96
CA VAL A 360 -2.75 -9.44 -3.32
C VAL A 360 -3.79 -8.97 -4.36
N GLU A 361 -5.07 -9.23 -4.11
CA GLU A 361 -6.18 -8.79 -4.96
C GLU A 361 -6.30 -7.26 -4.99
N ASP A 362 -6.15 -6.59 -3.84
CA ASP A 362 -6.14 -5.11 -3.77
C ASP A 362 -4.95 -4.54 -4.55
N GLY A 363 -3.80 -5.22 -4.50
CA GLY A 363 -2.64 -4.87 -5.30
C GLY A 363 -2.90 -5.03 -6.80
N ALA A 364 -3.57 -6.11 -7.22
CA ALA A 364 -3.93 -6.36 -8.61
C ALA A 364 -4.92 -5.32 -9.15
N GLU A 365 -5.91 -4.93 -8.32
CA GLU A 365 -6.83 -3.82 -8.66
C GLU A 365 -6.08 -2.51 -8.87
N GLY A 366 -5.11 -2.17 -8.01
CA GLY A 366 -4.27 -0.99 -8.18
C GLY A 366 -3.48 -1.00 -9.48
N VAL A 367 -2.93 -2.14 -9.88
CA VAL A 367 -2.22 -2.28 -11.17
C VAL A 367 -3.20 -2.11 -12.35
N ARG A 368 -4.37 -2.73 -12.28
CA ARG A 368 -5.42 -2.58 -13.30
C ARG A 368 -5.86 -1.11 -13.43
N PHE A 369 -6.06 -0.44 -12.31
CA PHE A 369 -6.41 0.97 -12.28
C PHE A 369 -5.34 1.82 -12.99
N ILE A 370 -4.05 1.65 -12.67
CA ILE A 370 -2.96 2.37 -13.31
C ILE A 370 -2.98 2.18 -14.82
N GLU A 371 -3.04 0.94 -15.32
CA GLU A 371 -3.06 0.65 -16.75
C GLU A 371 -4.25 1.31 -17.46
N LYS A 372 -5.45 1.24 -16.87
CA LYS A 372 -6.66 1.83 -17.43
C LYS A 372 -6.67 3.37 -17.42
N VAL A 373 -6.04 3.97 -16.44
CA VAL A 373 -5.85 5.43 -16.39
C VAL A 373 -4.88 5.88 -17.47
N VAL A 374 -3.75 5.17 -17.66
CA VAL A 374 -2.80 5.45 -18.75
C VAL A 374 -3.48 5.28 -20.12
N GLU A 375 -4.28 4.22 -20.31
CA GLU A 375 -5.09 4.02 -21.53
C GLU A 375 -6.05 5.20 -21.75
N SER A 376 -6.72 5.66 -20.69
CA SER A 376 -7.66 6.79 -20.77
C SER A 376 -6.96 8.10 -21.16
N ALA A 377 -5.81 8.39 -20.57
CA ALA A 377 -5.05 9.61 -20.85
C ALA A 377 -4.50 9.65 -22.28
N ALA A 378 -4.16 8.49 -22.84
CA ALA A 378 -3.72 8.35 -24.24
C ALA A 378 -4.87 8.32 -25.27
N SER A 379 -6.13 8.32 -24.81
CA SER A 379 -7.31 8.13 -25.68
C SER A 379 -8.05 9.44 -25.93
N GLU A 380 -8.50 9.62 -27.16
CA GLU A 380 -9.47 10.67 -27.55
C GLU A 380 -10.88 10.42 -26.97
N ARG A 381 -11.16 9.24 -26.43
CA ARG A 381 -12.45 8.89 -25.83
C ARG A 381 -12.59 9.57 -24.47
N LYS A 382 -13.72 10.24 -24.26
CA LYS A 382 -13.98 10.92 -22.98
C LYS A 382 -13.97 9.99 -21.78
N TRP A 383 -14.41 8.74 -21.93
CA TRP A 383 -14.52 7.77 -20.83
C TRP A 383 -13.94 6.42 -21.23
N THR A 384 -13.08 5.88 -20.39
CA THR A 384 -12.53 4.53 -20.48
C THR A 384 -13.17 3.65 -19.40
N ALA A 385 -13.64 2.47 -19.76
CA ALA A 385 -14.13 1.49 -18.79
C ALA A 385 -12.99 0.86 -18.03
N LEU A 386 -13.11 0.76 -16.71
CA LEU A 386 -12.13 0.11 -15.84
C LEU A 386 -12.35 -1.41 -15.79
N ALA A 387 -13.59 -1.88 -15.84
CA ALA A 387 -13.86 -3.29 -16.08
C ALA A 387 -13.53 -3.64 -17.54
N ASP A 388 -13.00 -4.84 -17.77
CA ASP A 388 -12.90 -5.35 -19.13
C ASP A 388 -14.30 -5.46 -19.70
N SER A 389 -14.45 -5.02 -20.97
CA SER A 389 -15.65 -5.38 -21.73
C SER A 389 -15.71 -6.92 -21.75
N VAL A 390 -16.67 -7.50 -21.03
CA VAL A 390 -17.10 -8.86 -21.31
C VAL A 390 -17.46 -8.84 -22.78
N GLY A 391 -16.68 -9.52 -23.63
CA GLY A 391 -16.97 -9.61 -25.06
C GLY A 391 -18.41 -10.09 -25.25
N PRO A 392 -19.05 -9.79 -26.38
CA PRO A 392 -20.48 -10.08 -26.62
C PRO A 392 -20.81 -11.58 -26.72
N ASN A 393 -20.03 -12.45 -26.06
CA ASN A 393 -20.25 -13.90 -25.98
C ASN A 393 -19.95 -14.39 -24.55
N GLY A 394 -20.91 -14.23 -23.66
CA GLY A 394 -21.00 -14.86 -22.36
C GLY A 394 -22.45 -15.09 -21.99
#